data_77614b0905f43797f563bc53bf4e268d
#
_entry.id   77614b0905f43797f563bc53bf4e268d
#
_cell.length_a   1.000
_cell.length_b   1.000
_cell.length_c   1.000
_cell.angle_alpha   90.00
_cell.angle_beta   90.00
_cell.angle_gamma   90.00
#
_symmetry.space_group_name_H-M   'P 1'
#
loop_
_entity.id
_entity.type
_entity.pdbx_description
1 polymer ?
#
loop_
_entity_poly.entity_id
_entity_poly.type
_entity_poly.pdbx_seq_one_letter_code
_entity_poly.pdbx_strand_id
1 'polypeptide(L)'
;MAGRAAEPEVIWARPERTGRGPRPAYTRADIAAAAVRVADAEGLDAVSMRRIAAELGCGTMSLYNYVPRKEDLYELMVDAAGGEHELWEPTGDWRADMLRVAHQTRDLMHRHPWLPRLMSPVYGFSPHALRYLEHCLACLDPLPVSYGTKMELIAMLNGVVTTYVANELATAERTRSLPWSEEQENAVRIAYLSGRLASGEYPRMAAALTEDAGPIDLEAVFERALGRVLDGFEPRP
;
A
#
# COMPACT_ATOMS: atom_id res chain seq x y z
N MET A 1 -29.93 20.60 25.60
CA MET A 1 -28.61 20.04 25.97
C MET A 1 -27.83 19.87 24.68
N ALA A 2 -26.90 20.78 24.37
CA ALA A 2 -26.01 20.63 23.22
C ALA A 2 -25.10 19.44 23.50
N GLY A 3 -25.19 18.39 22.68
CA GLY A 3 -24.26 17.25 22.72
C GLY A 3 -22.87 17.77 22.56
N ARG A 4 -21.99 17.44 23.50
CA ARG A 4 -20.55 17.72 23.42
C ARG A 4 -20.06 17.09 22.12
N ALA A 5 -19.64 17.94 21.17
CA ALA A 5 -19.01 17.45 19.93
C ALA A 5 -17.86 16.52 20.35
N ALA A 6 -17.83 15.30 19.80
CA ALA A 6 -16.75 14.38 20.09
C ALA A 6 -15.45 15.05 19.63
N GLU A 7 -14.49 15.20 20.53
CA GLU A 7 -13.17 15.70 20.17
C GLU A 7 -12.51 14.70 19.21
N PRO A 8 -11.82 15.19 18.16
CA PRO A 8 -11.09 14.31 17.24
C PRO A 8 -10.01 13.55 18.01
N GLU A 9 -10.08 12.23 17.98
CA GLU A 9 -9.18 11.35 18.68
C GLU A 9 -8.72 10.24 17.74
N VAL A 10 -7.41 9.99 17.68
CA VAL A 10 -6.85 8.87 16.94
C VAL A 10 -6.98 7.58 17.76
N ILE A 11 -7.21 6.45 17.08
CA ILE A 11 -7.40 5.16 17.75
C ILE A 11 -6.24 4.77 18.65
N TRP A 12 -5.01 5.19 18.27
CA TRP A 12 -3.76 4.90 18.97
C TRP A 12 -3.61 5.64 20.29
N ALA A 13 -4.25 6.81 20.45
CA ALA A 13 -4.26 7.58 21.69
C ALA A 13 -5.27 7.05 22.72
N ARG A 14 -6.22 6.22 22.28
CA ARG A 14 -7.21 5.63 23.18
C ARG A 14 -6.60 4.47 23.96
N PRO A 15 -6.65 4.48 25.30
CA PRO A 15 -6.22 3.34 26.09
C PRO A 15 -7.03 2.10 25.70
N GLU A 16 -6.37 0.97 25.47
CA GLU A 16 -7.07 -0.30 25.44
C GLU A 16 -7.71 -0.55 26.81
N ARG A 17 -8.91 -1.13 26.81
CA ARG A 17 -9.63 -1.42 28.06
C ARG A 17 -8.83 -2.38 28.92
N THR A 18 -8.03 -1.86 29.84
CA THR A 18 -7.35 -2.60 30.92
C THR A 18 -8.18 -2.50 32.23
N GLY A 19 -9.50 -2.62 32.15
CA GLY A 19 -10.39 -2.38 33.29
C GLY A 19 -10.34 -3.47 34.37
N ARG A 20 -10.61 -3.08 35.63
CA ARG A 20 -10.97 -3.99 36.74
C ARG A 20 -12.30 -4.71 36.40
N GLY A 21 -12.22 -5.79 35.63
CA GLY A 21 -13.36 -6.60 35.19
C GLY A 21 -12.87 -7.88 34.52
N PRO A 22 -13.76 -8.78 34.06
CA PRO A 22 -13.36 -9.95 33.25
C PRO A 22 -12.47 -9.51 32.09
N ARG A 23 -11.42 -10.30 31.82
CA ARG A 23 -10.48 -10.05 30.72
C ARG A 23 -11.26 -9.72 29.44
N PRO A 24 -10.92 -8.65 28.70
CA PRO A 24 -11.60 -8.33 27.44
C PRO A 24 -11.60 -9.58 26.53
N ALA A 25 -12.75 -9.87 25.93
CA ALA A 25 -12.89 -11.04 25.08
C ALA A 25 -11.98 -10.96 23.84
N TYR A 26 -11.65 -9.72 23.40
CA TYR A 26 -10.82 -9.43 22.22
C TYR A 26 -9.91 -8.23 22.49
N THR A 27 -8.78 -8.18 21.77
CA THR A 27 -7.89 -7.02 21.66
C THR A 27 -8.12 -6.32 20.31
N ARG A 28 -7.61 -5.10 20.15
CA ARG A 28 -7.59 -4.43 18.83
C ARG A 28 -6.79 -5.24 17.81
N ALA A 29 -5.71 -5.90 18.24
CA ALA A 29 -4.92 -6.79 17.40
C ALA A 29 -5.74 -7.98 16.88
N ASP A 30 -6.58 -8.61 17.73
CA ASP A 30 -7.46 -9.71 17.30
C ASP A 30 -8.49 -9.23 16.26
N ILE A 31 -9.05 -8.03 16.45
CA ILE A 31 -10.00 -7.40 15.52
C ILE A 31 -9.31 -7.07 14.20
N ALA A 32 -8.11 -6.48 14.24
CA ALA A 32 -7.32 -6.19 13.06
C ALA A 32 -6.99 -7.46 12.26
N ALA A 33 -6.50 -8.51 12.94
CA ALA A 33 -6.17 -9.78 12.31
C ALA A 33 -7.41 -10.44 11.66
N ALA A 34 -8.58 -10.38 12.31
CA ALA A 34 -9.82 -10.87 11.70
C ALA A 34 -10.22 -10.06 10.46
N ALA A 35 -10.06 -8.73 10.51
CA ALA A 35 -10.37 -7.86 9.38
C ALA A 35 -9.41 -8.06 8.19
N VAL A 36 -8.12 -8.25 8.47
CA VAL A 36 -7.10 -8.60 7.46
C VAL A 36 -7.46 -9.92 6.78
N ARG A 37 -7.76 -10.99 7.55
CA ARG A 37 -8.17 -12.27 6.96
C ARG A 37 -9.41 -12.16 6.06
N VAL A 38 -10.42 -11.37 6.48
CA VAL A 38 -11.62 -11.15 5.65
C VAL A 38 -11.26 -10.37 4.38
N ALA A 39 -10.42 -9.34 4.49
CA ALA A 39 -10.00 -8.56 3.33
C ALA A 39 -9.17 -9.38 2.34
N ASP A 40 -8.29 -10.26 2.82
CA ASP A 40 -7.46 -11.13 1.99
C ASP A 40 -8.31 -12.19 1.26
N ALA A 41 -9.32 -12.74 1.94
CA ALA A 41 -10.15 -13.80 1.38
C ALA A 41 -11.31 -13.29 0.51
N GLU A 42 -11.95 -12.18 0.88
CA GLU A 42 -13.21 -11.71 0.30
C GLU A 42 -13.11 -10.30 -0.31
N GLY A 43 -11.94 -9.64 -0.18
CA GLY A 43 -11.70 -8.27 -0.63
C GLY A 43 -12.14 -7.21 0.40
N LEU A 44 -11.63 -5.97 0.21
CA LEU A 44 -11.87 -4.86 1.13
C LEU A 44 -13.35 -4.50 1.28
N ASP A 45 -14.14 -4.69 0.24
CA ASP A 45 -15.56 -4.32 0.23
C ASP A 45 -16.41 -5.23 1.14
N ALA A 46 -15.93 -6.45 1.43
CA ALA A 46 -16.54 -7.36 2.40
C ALA A 46 -16.29 -6.94 3.86
N VAL A 47 -15.27 -6.10 4.12
CA VAL A 47 -14.91 -5.65 5.46
C VAL A 47 -16.01 -4.73 6.01
N SER A 48 -16.72 -5.23 7.01
CA SER A 48 -17.74 -4.50 7.76
C SER A 48 -17.76 -4.95 9.20
N MET A 49 -18.19 -4.07 10.11
CA MET A 49 -18.31 -4.40 11.54
C MET A 49 -19.14 -5.68 11.77
N ARG A 50 -20.19 -5.89 10.95
CA ARG A 50 -21.02 -7.10 11.01
C ARG A 50 -20.25 -8.35 10.58
N ARG A 51 -19.49 -8.26 9.46
CA ARG A 51 -18.71 -9.41 8.96
C ARG A 51 -17.60 -9.78 9.94
N ILE A 52 -16.90 -8.78 10.51
CA ILE A 52 -15.84 -9.01 11.50
C ILE A 52 -16.41 -9.57 12.81
N ALA A 53 -17.58 -9.08 13.27
CA ALA A 53 -18.25 -9.63 14.43
C ALA A 53 -18.60 -11.12 14.22
N ALA A 54 -19.11 -11.47 13.05
CA ALA A 54 -19.38 -12.86 12.70
C ALA A 54 -18.10 -13.71 12.66
N GLU A 55 -17.00 -13.19 12.12
CA GLU A 55 -15.68 -13.85 12.11
C GLU A 55 -15.17 -14.15 13.51
N LEU A 56 -15.38 -13.23 14.44
CA LEU A 56 -14.96 -13.35 15.84
C LEU A 56 -15.97 -14.08 16.73
N GLY A 57 -17.16 -14.41 16.21
CA GLY A 57 -18.21 -15.06 16.99
C GLY A 57 -18.81 -14.15 18.08
N CYS A 58 -18.88 -12.83 17.85
CA CYS A 58 -19.39 -11.87 18.81
C CYS A 58 -20.51 -10.97 18.25
N GLY A 59 -21.14 -10.21 19.12
CA GLY A 59 -22.15 -9.22 18.72
C GLY A 59 -21.50 -7.96 18.11
N THR A 60 -22.06 -7.42 17.03
CA THR A 60 -21.56 -6.20 16.36
C THR A 60 -21.40 -5.01 17.30
N MET A 61 -22.35 -4.82 18.23
CA MET A 61 -22.28 -3.75 19.23
C MET A 61 -21.08 -3.87 20.17
N SER A 62 -20.60 -5.09 20.40
CA SER A 62 -19.40 -5.33 21.20
C SER A 62 -18.15 -4.74 20.53
N LEU A 63 -18.04 -4.85 19.20
CA LEU A 63 -16.89 -4.32 18.46
C LEU A 63 -16.81 -2.80 18.48
N TYR A 64 -17.94 -2.10 18.44
CA TYR A 64 -17.97 -0.63 18.51
C TYR A 64 -17.37 -0.07 19.81
N ASN A 65 -17.27 -0.88 20.86
CA ASN A 65 -16.57 -0.49 22.09
C ASN A 65 -15.04 -0.45 21.92
N TYR A 66 -14.49 -1.18 20.95
CA TYR A 66 -13.04 -1.28 20.66
C TYR A 66 -12.67 -0.40 19.47
N VAL A 67 -13.52 -0.40 18.44
CA VAL A 67 -13.30 0.27 17.15
C VAL A 67 -14.58 1.04 16.80
N PRO A 68 -14.67 2.32 17.19
CA PRO A 68 -15.89 3.11 17.04
C PRO A 68 -16.28 3.43 15.61
N ARG A 69 -15.31 3.54 14.69
CA ARG A 69 -15.52 3.93 13.30
C ARG A 69 -14.89 2.90 12.35
N LYS A 70 -15.38 2.85 11.13
CA LYS A 70 -14.82 2.00 10.08
C LYS A 70 -13.40 2.45 9.70
N GLU A 71 -13.15 3.73 9.73
CA GLU A 71 -11.82 4.32 9.50
C GLU A 71 -10.80 3.83 10.53
N ASP A 72 -11.20 3.76 11.81
CA ASP A 72 -10.36 3.21 12.87
C ASP A 72 -10.01 1.72 12.61
N LEU A 73 -10.97 0.94 12.04
CA LEU A 73 -10.70 -0.43 11.63
C LEU A 73 -9.67 -0.50 10.50
N TYR A 74 -9.77 0.39 9.53
CA TYR A 74 -8.82 0.47 8.43
C TYR A 74 -7.42 0.88 8.92
N GLU A 75 -7.32 1.81 9.87
CA GLU A 75 -6.04 2.13 10.51
C GLU A 75 -5.40 0.90 11.18
N LEU A 76 -6.20 0.14 11.92
CA LEU A 76 -5.72 -1.09 12.58
C LEU A 76 -5.27 -2.15 11.55
N MET A 77 -5.98 -2.29 10.43
CA MET A 77 -5.61 -3.23 9.37
C MET A 77 -4.29 -2.83 8.70
N VAL A 78 -4.14 -1.56 8.34
CA VAL A 78 -2.90 -1.03 7.72
C VAL A 78 -1.72 -1.21 8.67
N ASP A 79 -1.91 -0.91 9.96
CA ASP A 79 -0.87 -1.11 10.96
C ASP A 79 -0.50 -2.59 11.12
N ALA A 80 -1.47 -3.48 11.16
CA ALA A 80 -1.23 -4.91 11.28
C ALA A 80 -0.42 -5.46 10.08
N ALA A 81 -0.79 -5.07 8.85
CA ALA A 81 -0.02 -5.41 7.66
C ALA A 81 1.38 -4.78 7.69
N GLY A 82 1.49 -3.51 8.11
CA GLY A 82 2.78 -2.82 8.28
C GLY A 82 3.70 -3.51 9.27
N GLY A 83 3.14 -4.23 10.26
CA GLY A 83 3.90 -5.03 11.21
C GLY A 83 4.61 -6.25 10.62
N GLU A 84 4.27 -6.63 9.38
CA GLU A 84 4.93 -7.73 8.65
C GLU A 84 6.23 -7.30 7.96
N HIS A 85 6.58 -6.01 7.95
CA HIS A 85 7.88 -5.59 7.46
C HIS A 85 9.00 -6.16 8.33
N GLU A 86 9.95 -6.82 7.67
CA GLU A 86 11.20 -7.18 8.31
C GLU A 86 12.06 -5.91 8.47
N LEU A 87 12.59 -5.72 9.67
CA LEU A 87 13.47 -4.61 9.98
C LEU A 87 14.87 -5.19 10.24
N TRP A 88 15.77 -5.03 9.27
CA TRP A 88 17.15 -5.52 9.34
C TRP A 88 18.11 -4.42 9.81
N GLU A 89 19.32 -4.81 10.20
CA GLU A 89 20.39 -3.86 10.45
C GLU A 89 20.85 -3.21 9.13
N PRO A 90 20.84 -1.88 8.99
CA PRO A 90 21.26 -1.20 7.77
C PRO A 90 22.66 -1.63 7.33
N THR A 91 22.81 -1.88 6.03
CA THR A 91 24.08 -2.38 5.47
C THR A 91 25.15 -1.29 5.31
N GLY A 92 24.76 -0.03 5.35
CA GLY A 92 25.59 1.12 5.02
C GLY A 92 25.54 1.50 3.52
N ASP A 93 24.97 0.66 2.68
CA ASP A 93 24.61 1.01 1.30
C ASP A 93 23.13 1.42 1.29
N TRP A 94 22.88 2.72 1.48
CA TRP A 94 21.54 3.28 1.55
C TRP A 94 20.70 2.96 0.32
N ARG A 95 21.33 2.84 -0.85
CA ARG A 95 20.65 2.58 -2.11
C ARG A 95 20.16 1.12 -2.17
N ALA A 96 21.01 0.18 -1.82
CA ALA A 96 20.66 -1.23 -1.73
C ALA A 96 19.58 -1.47 -0.67
N ASP A 97 19.72 -0.82 0.50
CA ASP A 97 18.73 -0.92 1.57
C ASP A 97 17.36 -0.37 1.14
N MET A 98 17.29 0.77 0.47
CA MET A 98 16.05 1.36 -0.01
C MET A 98 15.41 0.56 -1.15
N LEU A 99 16.19 -0.08 -2.02
CA LEU A 99 15.65 -1.04 -2.99
C LEU A 99 15.03 -2.25 -2.29
N ARG A 100 15.69 -2.79 -1.27
CA ARG A 100 15.15 -3.88 -0.46
C ARG A 100 13.83 -3.47 0.23
N VAL A 101 13.75 -2.26 0.78
CA VAL A 101 12.50 -1.69 1.33
C VAL A 101 11.39 -1.67 0.27
N ALA A 102 11.70 -1.20 -0.96
CA ALA A 102 10.74 -1.11 -2.04
C ALA A 102 10.19 -2.48 -2.44
N HIS A 103 11.06 -3.48 -2.62
CA HIS A 103 10.66 -4.85 -2.94
C HIS A 103 9.80 -5.47 -1.83
N GLN A 104 10.22 -5.35 -0.58
CA GLN A 104 9.45 -5.86 0.54
C GLN A 104 8.06 -5.22 0.64
N THR A 105 7.97 -3.91 0.39
CA THR A 105 6.69 -3.18 0.36
C THR A 105 5.80 -3.68 -0.79
N ARG A 106 6.38 -3.94 -1.98
CA ARG A 106 5.66 -4.54 -3.12
C ARG A 106 5.12 -5.92 -2.76
N ASP A 107 5.95 -6.78 -2.18
CA ASP A 107 5.56 -8.13 -1.76
C ASP A 107 4.44 -8.10 -0.72
N LEU A 108 4.51 -7.17 0.22
CA LEU A 108 3.45 -6.96 1.21
C LEU A 108 2.12 -6.59 0.56
N MET A 109 2.14 -5.68 -0.41
CA MET A 109 0.94 -5.26 -1.14
C MET A 109 0.36 -6.38 -2.03
N HIS A 110 1.20 -7.28 -2.53
CA HIS A 110 0.73 -8.48 -3.24
C HIS A 110 0.10 -9.51 -2.30
N ARG A 111 0.62 -9.68 -1.09
CA ARG A 111 -0.02 -10.52 -0.05
C ARG A 111 -1.35 -9.94 0.41
N HIS A 112 -1.46 -8.61 0.44
CA HIS A 112 -2.62 -7.85 0.88
C HIS A 112 -3.13 -6.92 -0.23
N PRO A 113 -3.84 -7.44 -1.26
CA PRO A 113 -4.22 -6.67 -2.45
C PRO A 113 -5.13 -5.46 -2.17
N TRP A 114 -5.70 -5.39 -0.99
CA TRP A 114 -6.50 -4.26 -0.51
C TRP A 114 -5.63 -3.10 0.02
N LEU A 115 -4.38 -3.36 0.38
CA LEU A 115 -3.50 -2.39 1.05
C LEU A 115 -3.26 -1.11 0.24
N PRO A 116 -2.97 -1.15 -1.09
CA PRO A 116 -2.81 0.08 -1.88
C PRO A 116 -4.03 1.01 -1.84
N ARG A 117 -5.26 0.47 -1.67
CA ARG A 117 -6.49 1.27 -1.56
C ARG A 117 -6.61 2.04 -0.25
N LEU A 118 -5.88 1.62 0.79
CA LEU A 118 -5.88 2.23 2.12
C LEU A 118 -4.61 3.03 2.41
N MET A 119 -3.60 2.95 1.54
CA MET A 119 -2.37 3.73 1.70
C MET A 119 -2.69 5.23 1.57
N SER A 120 -2.64 5.92 2.70
CA SER A 120 -2.93 7.35 2.82
C SER A 120 -2.01 7.97 3.87
N PRO A 121 -1.58 9.23 3.70
CA PRO A 121 -0.84 9.96 4.73
C PRO A 121 -1.55 10.01 6.09
N VAL A 122 -2.88 9.87 6.11
CA VAL A 122 -3.68 9.87 7.35
C VAL A 122 -3.33 8.69 8.27
N TYR A 123 -2.90 7.55 7.70
CA TYR A 123 -2.56 6.34 8.47
C TYR A 123 -1.05 6.22 8.77
N GLY A 124 -0.27 7.24 8.42
CA GLY A 124 1.20 7.20 8.51
C GLY A 124 1.81 7.30 9.90
N PHE A 125 1.00 7.45 10.97
CA PHE A 125 1.48 7.62 12.34
C PHE A 125 1.08 6.49 13.29
N SER A 126 0.71 5.35 12.76
CA SER A 126 0.47 4.14 13.54
C SER A 126 1.78 3.55 14.08
N PRO A 127 1.76 2.71 15.12
CA PRO A 127 2.97 2.18 15.75
C PRO A 127 3.93 1.48 14.77
N HIS A 128 3.41 0.63 13.87
CA HIS A 128 4.26 -0.06 12.89
C HIS A 128 4.69 0.86 11.75
N ALA A 129 3.86 1.82 11.34
CA ALA A 129 4.28 2.85 10.38
C ALA A 129 5.43 3.70 10.92
N LEU A 130 5.41 4.09 12.20
CA LEU A 130 6.52 4.80 12.82
C LEU A 130 7.80 3.95 12.87
N ARG A 131 7.71 2.67 13.18
CA ARG A 131 8.86 1.74 13.15
C ARG A 131 9.43 1.59 11.75
N TYR A 132 8.56 1.48 10.75
CA TYR A 132 8.96 1.43 9.34
C TYR A 132 9.69 2.70 8.91
N LEU A 133 9.16 3.88 9.24
CA LEU A 133 9.80 5.15 8.91
C LEU A 133 11.15 5.31 9.62
N GLU A 134 11.25 4.95 10.90
CA GLU A 134 12.49 4.96 11.65
C GLU A 134 13.55 4.05 11.01
N HIS A 135 13.14 2.84 10.60
CA HIS A 135 14.03 1.91 9.88
C HIS A 135 14.50 2.50 8.53
N CYS A 136 13.59 3.08 7.73
CA CYS A 136 13.96 3.73 6.48
C CYS A 136 14.95 4.88 6.71
N LEU A 137 14.73 5.68 7.74
CA LEU A 137 15.63 6.78 8.10
C LEU A 137 17.02 6.26 8.53
N ALA A 138 17.07 5.15 9.28
CA ALA A 138 18.33 4.50 9.64
C ALA A 138 19.07 3.96 8.40
N CYS A 139 18.36 3.33 7.44
CA CYS A 139 18.94 2.93 6.16
C CYS A 139 19.52 4.11 5.37
N LEU A 140 18.93 5.30 5.53
CA LEU A 140 19.36 6.54 4.86
C LEU A 140 20.42 7.34 5.64
N ASP A 141 20.92 6.86 6.79
CA ASP A 141 21.95 7.59 7.55
C ASP A 141 23.20 7.94 6.75
N PRO A 142 23.71 7.04 5.85
CA PRO A 142 24.88 7.37 5.03
C PRO A 142 24.63 8.47 3.99
N LEU A 143 23.36 8.75 3.63
CA LEU A 143 23.01 9.78 2.65
C LEU A 143 23.14 11.17 3.29
N PRO A 144 24.06 12.06 2.82
CA PRO A 144 24.38 13.35 3.45
C PRO A 144 23.38 14.46 3.05
N VAL A 145 22.09 14.24 3.34
CA VAL A 145 21.01 15.20 3.10
C VAL A 145 20.19 15.41 4.37
N SER A 146 19.33 16.42 4.38
CA SER A 146 18.44 16.69 5.52
C SER A 146 17.43 15.56 5.77
N TYR A 147 16.95 15.42 7.00
CA TYR A 147 15.85 14.49 7.31
C TYR A 147 14.58 14.77 6.49
N GLY A 148 14.28 16.04 6.19
CA GLY A 148 13.18 16.40 5.29
C GLY A 148 13.34 15.78 3.91
N THR A 149 14.55 15.89 3.32
CA THR A 149 14.87 15.27 2.01
C THR A 149 14.82 13.73 2.08
N LYS A 150 15.27 13.13 3.19
CA LYS A 150 15.12 11.67 3.41
C LYS A 150 13.65 11.25 3.45
N MET A 151 12.79 12.02 4.12
CA MET A 151 11.34 11.77 4.13
C MET A 151 10.70 11.94 2.75
N GLU A 152 11.16 12.90 1.94
CA GLU A 152 10.73 13.05 0.54
C GLU A 152 11.09 11.81 -0.28
N LEU A 153 12.31 11.29 -0.14
CA LEU A 153 12.74 10.06 -0.81
C LEU A 153 11.84 8.89 -0.43
N ILE A 154 11.61 8.66 0.86
CA ILE A 154 10.74 7.58 1.35
C ILE A 154 9.33 7.73 0.76
N ALA A 155 8.78 8.95 0.76
CA ALA A 155 7.45 9.21 0.23
C ALA A 155 7.37 8.95 -1.29
N MET A 156 8.36 9.40 -2.06
CA MET A 156 8.43 9.17 -3.51
C MET A 156 8.57 7.69 -3.84
N LEU A 157 9.47 6.97 -3.14
CA LEU A 157 9.67 5.54 -3.33
C LEU A 157 8.38 4.77 -3.04
N ASN A 158 7.73 5.01 -1.91
CA ASN A 158 6.46 4.39 -1.56
C ASN A 158 5.35 4.74 -2.56
N GLY A 159 5.32 5.97 -3.08
CA GLY A 159 4.39 6.41 -4.11
C GLY A 159 4.56 5.63 -5.41
N VAL A 160 5.80 5.43 -5.86
CA VAL A 160 6.11 4.60 -7.05
C VAL A 160 5.66 3.16 -6.82
N VAL A 161 6.08 2.53 -5.72
CA VAL A 161 5.70 1.14 -5.40
C VAL A 161 4.18 0.99 -5.37
N THR A 162 3.48 1.86 -4.64
CA THR A 162 2.01 1.81 -4.53
C THR A 162 1.32 1.92 -5.88
N THR A 163 1.78 2.84 -6.74
CA THR A 163 1.19 3.04 -8.07
C THR A 163 1.40 1.84 -8.97
N TYR A 164 2.61 1.28 -8.98
CA TYR A 164 2.92 0.09 -9.79
C TYR A 164 2.09 -1.11 -9.34
N VAL A 165 2.06 -1.41 -8.05
CA VAL A 165 1.27 -2.54 -7.52
C VAL A 165 -0.23 -2.34 -7.77
N ALA A 166 -0.76 -1.14 -7.57
CA ALA A 166 -2.16 -0.86 -7.87
C ALA A 166 -2.51 -1.14 -9.34
N ASN A 167 -1.62 -0.78 -10.28
CA ASN A 167 -1.79 -1.07 -11.70
C ASN A 167 -1.68 -2.58 -12.01
N GLU A 168 -0.74 -3.29 -11.40
CA GLU A 168 -0.58 -4.75 -11.53
C GLU A 168 -1.85 -5.46 -11.07
N LEU A 169 -2.35 -5.12 -9.88
CA LEU A 169 -3.57 -5.70 -9.31
C LEU A 169 -4.81 -5.38 -10.16
N ALA A 170 -4.96 -4.13 -10.63
CA ALA A 170 -6.06 -3.73 -11.49
C ALA A 170 -6.04 -4.47 -12.84
N THR A 171 -4.86 -4.69 -13.41
CA THR A 171 -4.67 -5.46 -14.64
C THR A 171 -5.04 -6.92 -14.44
N ALA A 172 -4.56 -7.55 -13.35
CA ALA A 172 -4.88 -8.92 -13.01
C ALA A 172 -6.39 -9.13 -12.76
N GLU A 173 -7.04 -8.18 -12.08
CA GLU A 173 -8.50 -8.24 -11.86
C GLU A 173 -9.27 -8.09 -13.16
N ARG A 174 -8.85 -7.14 -14.03
CA ARG A 174 -9.44 -6.97 -15.35
C ARG A 174 -9.34 -8.25 -16.18
N THR A 175 -8.14 -8.86 -16.25
CA THR A 175 -7.94 -10.12 -17.01
C THR A 175 -8.84 -11.24 -16.50
N ARG A 176 -9.04 -11.35 -15.18
CA ARG A 176 -9.94 -12.35 -14.59
C ARG A 176 -11.43 -12.09 -14.88
N SER A 177 -11.83 -10.85 -15.02
CA SER A 177 -13.24 -10.45 -15.19
C SER A 177 -13.69 -10.44 -16.65
N LEU A 178 -12.77 -10.51 -17.62
CA LEU A 178 -13.11 -10.47 -19.04
C LEU A 178 -13.60 -11.84 -19.57
N PRO A 179 -14.60 -11.85 -20.46
CA PRO A 179 -15.12 -13.09 -21.04
C PRO A 179 -14.24 -13.65 -22.18
N TRP A 180 -13.14 -13.00 -22.52
CA TRP A 180 -12.18 -13.40 -23.56
C TRP A 180 -10.76 -13.47 -23.00
N SER A 181 -9.84 -14.11 -23.78
CA SER A 181 -8.46 -14.23 -23.36
C SER A 181 -7.69 -12.90 -23.46
N GLU A 182 -6.61 -12.78 -22.69
CA GLU A 182 -5.70 -11.65 -22.75
C GLU A 182 -5.14 -11.43 -24.17
N GLU A 183 -4.84 -12.52 -24.88
CA GLU A 183 -4.38 -12.47 -26.28
C GLU A 183 -5.42 -11.83 -27.20
N GLN A 184 -6.70 -12.21 -27.06
CA GLN A 184 -7.80 -11.62 -27.83
C GLN A 184 -7.97 -10.14 -27.53
N GLU A 185 -7.89 -9.74 -26.25
CA GLU A 185 -7.98 -8.33 -25.86
C GLU A 185 -6.82 -7.54 -26.44
N ASN A 186 -5.60 -8.05 -26.31
CA ASN A 186 -4.39 -7.39 -26.81
C ASN A 186 -4.45 -7.24 -28.34
N ALA A 187 -4.91 -8.25 -29.08
CA ALA A 187 -5.06 -8.16 -30.53
C ALA A 187 -6.02 -7.03 -30.95
N VAL A 188 -7.17 -6.89 -30.28
CA VAL A 188 -8.14 -5.82 -30.55
C VAL A 188 -7.54 -4.44 -30.22
N ARG A 189 -6.84 -4.33 -29.09
CA ARG A 189 -6.20 -3.07 -28.67
C ARG A 189 -5.10 -2.64 -29.63
N ILE A 190 -4.25 -3.58 -30.06
CA ILE A 190 -3.18 -3.32 -31.02
C ILE A 190 -3.78 -2.89 -32.38
N ALA A 191 -4.81 -3.57 -32.86
CA ALA A 191 -5.47 -3.20 -34.11
C ALA A 191 -6.07 -1.78 -34.04
N TYR A 192 -6.77 -1.44 -32.95
CA TYR A 192 -7.29 -0.10 -32.72
C TYR A 192 -6.17 0.96 -32.70
N LEU A 193 -5.12 0.71 -31.92
CA LEU A 193 -4.00 1.63 -31.78
C LEU A 193 -3.28 1.85 -33.09
N SER A 194 -2.98 0.77 -33.83
CA SER A 194 -2.36 0.84 -35.16
C SER A 194 -3.18 1.70 -36.14
N GLY A 195 -4.51 1.51 -36.15
CA GLY A 195 -5.41 2.34 -36.97
C GLY A 195 -5.37 3.82 -36.59
N ARG A 196 -5.31 4.13 -35.29
CA ARG A 196 -5.21 5.53 -34.82
C ARG A 196 -3.85 6.15 -35.16
N LEU A 197 -2.77 5.42 -35.01
CA LEU A 197 -1.43 5.92 -35.32
C LEU A 197 -1.23 6.16 -36.84
N ALA A 198 -1.87 5.32 -37.68
CA ALA A 198 -1.82 5.50 -39.14
C ALA A 198 -2.53 6.78 -39.62
N SER A 199 -3.40 7.40 -38.81
CA SER A 199 -4.03 8.69 -39.16
C SER A 199 -3.05 9.87 -39.24
N GLY A 200 -1.86 9.76 -38.63
CA GLY A 200 -0.86 10.83 -38.56
C GLY A 200 -1.17 11.88 -37.48
N GLU A 201 -2.28 11.77 -36.74
CA GLU A 201 -2.64 12.71 -35.65
C GLU A 201 -1.73 12.59 -34.43
N TYR A 202 -1.01 11.46 -34.27
CA TYR A 202 -0.22 11.11 -33.08
C TYR A 202 1.25 10.80 -33.39
N PRO A 203 2.01 11.72 -34.03
CA PRO A 203 3.36 11.42 -34.52
C PRO A 203 4.36 11.05 -33.42
N ARG A 204 4.25 11.66 -32.24
CA ARG A 204 5.13 11.35 -31.09
C ARG A 204 4.83 9.97 -30.48
N MET A 205 3.55 9.59 -30.40
CA MET A 205 3.17 8.24 -29.96
C MET A 205 3.62 7.17 -30.95
N ALA A 206 3.51 7.45 -32.27
CA ALA A 206 4.01 6.55 -33.28
C ALA A 206 5.52 6.36 -33.15
N ALA A 207 6.30 7.43 -32.97
CA ALA A 207 7.74 7.34 -32.73
C ALA A 207 8.08 6.53 -31.46
N ALA A 208 7.44 6.84 -30.35
CA ALA A 208 7.69 6.16 -29.07
C ALA A 208 7.42 4.63 -29.12
N LEU A 209 6.43 4.20 -29.92
CA LEU A 209 6.08 2.79 -30.07
C LEU A 209 6.96 2.06 -31.12
N THR A 210 7.68 2.81 -31.96
CA THR A 210 8.61 2.22 -32.95
C THR A 210 10.04 2.19 -32.47
N GLU A 211 10.47 3.10 -31.60
CA GLU A 211 11.83 3.16 -31.05
C GLU A 211 12.11 1.97 -30.11
N ASP A 212 11.11 1.51 -29.36
CA ASP A 212 11.23 0.41 -28.39
C ASP A 212 10.25 -0.74 -28.76
N ALA A 213 10.33 -1.25 -29.99
CA ALA A 213 9.40 -2.25 -30.54
C ALA A 213 9.51 -3.67 -29.93
N GLY A 214 10.02 -3.81 -28.71
CA GLY A 214 10.06 -5.08 -27.96
C GLY A 214 8.89 -5.27 -27.01
N PRO A 215 8.67 -6.50 -26.49
CA PRO A 215 7.73 -6.72 -25.41
C PRO A 215 8.13 -5.89 -24.18
N ILE A 216 7.17 -5.18 -23.58
CA ILE A 216 7.42 -4.38 -22.39
C ILE A 216 7.66 -5.33 -21.22
N ASP A 217 8.89 -5.35 -20.72
CA ASP A 217 9.23 -6.02 -19.47
C ASP A 217 8.84 -5.08 -18.30
N LEU A 218 7.70 -5.34 -17.70
CA LEU A 218 7.15 -4.54 -16.58
C LEU A 218 8.05 -4.58 -15.35
N GLU A 219 8.74 -5.69 -15.10
CA GLU A 219 9.70 -5.81 -14.01
C GLU A 219 10.90 -4.89 -14.25
N ALA A 220 11.49 -4.93 -15.44
CA ALA A 220 12.58 -4.02 -15.79
C ALA A 220 12.14 -2.54 -15.78
N VAL A 221 10.88 -2.24 -16.10
CA VAL A 221 10.33 -0.87 -15.99
C VAL A 221 10.24 -0.44 -14.53
N PHE A 222 9.76 -1.31 -13.64
CA PHE A 222 9.69 -1.06 -12.21
C PHE A 222 11.07 -0.78 -11.61
N GLU A 223 12.06 -1.66 -11.89
CA GLU A 223 13.45 -1.49 -11.44
C GLU A 223 14.05 -0.16 -11.91
N ARG A 224 13.85 0.18 -13.19
CA ARG A 224 14.33 1.47 -13.71
C ARG A 224 13.63 2.67 -13.07
N ALA A 225 12.34 2.55 -12.71
CA ALA A 225 11.62 3.61 -12.02
C ALA A 225 12.18 3.85 -10.62
N LEU A 226 12.42 2.77 -9.85
CA LEU A 226 13.06 2.85 -8.54
C LEU A 226 14.46 3.48 -8.66
N GLY A 227 15.29 2.98 -9.60
CA GLY A 227 16.63 3.51 -9.84
C GLY A 227 16.61 5.02 -10.09
N ARG A 228 15.73 5.51 -10.98
CA ARG A 228 15.60 6.95 -11.27
C ARG A 228 15.18 7.80 -10.08
N VAL A 229 14.32 7.25 -9.21
CA VAL A 229 13.98 7.94 -7.96
C VAL A 229 15.21 8.09 -7.10
N LEU A 230 15.97 7.00 -6.88
CA LEU A 230 17.16 7.02 -6.04
C LEU A 230 18.26 7.92 -6.62
N ASP A 231 18.48 7.90 -7.95
CA ASP A 231 19.44 8.76 -8.66
C ASP A 231 19.15 10.25 -8.43
N GLY A 232 17.86 10.60 -8.28
CA GLY A 232 17.43 11.98 -8.04
C GLY A 232 17.86 12.54 -6.68
N PHE A 233 18.22 11.66 -5.74
CA PHE A 233 18.66 12.03 -4.40
C PHE A 233 20.16 11.86 -4.16
N GLU A 234 20.89 11.37 -5.15
CA GLU A 234 22.35 11.35 -5.05
C GLU A 234 22.89 12.76 -4.93
N PRO A 235 23.82 13.00 -3.98
CA PRO A 235 24.48 14.30 -3.86
C PRO A 235 25.15 14.67 -5.19
N ARG A 236 24.83 15.83 -5.73
CA ARG A 236 25.54 16.35 -6.90
C ARG A 236 26.94 16.81 -6.45
N PRO A 237 28.01 16.48 -7.20
CA PRO A 237 29.36 16.91 -6.88
C PRO A 237 29.52 18.43 -6.87
#